data_3af7b11f85b6ce3ba4a1997e4d3adfc0
#
_entry.id   3af7b11f85b6ce3ba4a1997e4d3adfc0
#
_cell.length_a   1.000
_cell.length_b   1.000
_cell.length_c   1.000
_cell.angle_alpha   90.00
_cell.angle_beta   90.00
_cell.angle_gamma   90.00
#
_symmetry.space_group_name_H-M   'P 1'
#
loop_
_entity.id
_entity.type
_entity.pdbx_description
1 polymer ?
#
loop_
_entity_poly.entity_id
_entity_poly.type
_entity_poly.pdbx_seq_one_letter_code
_entity_poly.pdbx_strand_id
1 'polypeptide(L)'
;MVQHKIIKRLKTIVVFLMLLVATTAQAKRVVERPYFLGSNNHKLEIERVTLDKKATFLDVKIYQASGEVGIDSHASIMANGVKYDYIGSKQLPKGVFVKVPECGYVAATLRFKPMPETTTEFDFREIADNSGWNIYGVRLDGKRPQADIPQHLLQQAPDKNSKLPATDLNLGKTVVAVRLLGYKPEYKTTLDIIVDNWFSPERMSFAHDSIGIDGTCRVSANAILPTVATIRVNRMEIPFLAVPNDTTTVTIDLPTLTLAATHLFANDSDVKKYVWFEGKHAAIDTELQSVKTMLDVYGDTFFDDICGMTPLQYRDYVQQSYERLSAAINSNAAIGSATRTLAQNILSMNYASALFGFKNNISMAPMITGKRGVPRADMRIDTLSYFKPLEQLSVLRSKNQRYYHYLSDFTSALRRQYMSADPLLDDIAIGKRLSRSFNRKCPLTEQQIAVAHDSIANDMVRKLIFANNDDLKSQLSAADKKMEEIKKMANTSSLYLSIIDIDPKMSAQQILPTITDKYKGKAVLIDFWNTWCVPCRAAMSAIRPLKEQLHDVVYVYIADASSPVDKWGEMIKTISGVHVRLTKEQAAALAEIHKFSGIPTYFVVNKEGKITYQKTSFPGVETLREQLVSAMR
;
A
#
# COMPACT_ATOMS: atom_id res chain seq x y z
N MET A 1 4.36 -61.12 -61.60
CA MET A 1 3.90 -59.68 -61.83
C MET A 1 2.73 -59.30 -60.98
N VAL A 2 1.81 -60.19 -60.59
CA VAL A 2 0.62 -59.86 -59.80
C VAL A 2 0.95 -59.61 -58.30
N GLN A 3 1.85 -60.33 -57.71
CA GLN A 3 2.26 -60.16 -56.30
C GLN A 3 2.97 -58.79 -56.04
N HIS A 4 3.71 -58.26 -56.97
CA HIS A 4 4.44 -57.04 -56.84
C HIS A 4 3.47 -55.76 -56.86
N LYS A 5 2.35 -55.89 -57.59
CA LYS A 5 1.30 -54.85 -57.62
C LYS A 5 0.46 -54.84 -56.32
N ILE A 6 0.24 -56.00 -55.69
CA ILE A 6 -0.50 -56.09 -54.42
C ILE A 6 0.33 -55.49 -53.28
N ILE A 7 1.62 -55.79 -53.19
CA ILE A 7 2.52 -55.22 -52.15
C ILE A 7 2.71 -53.73 -52.30
N LYS A 8 2.77 -53.19 -53.54
CA LYS A 8 2.81 -51.74 -53.77
C LYS A 8 1.50 -51.03 -53.33
N ARG A 9 0.33 -51.63 -53.60
CA ARG A 9 -0.95 -51.09 -53.15
C ARG A 9 -1.14 -51.17 -51.63
N LEU A 10 -0.70 -52.23 -50.97
CA LEU A 10 -0.71 -52.31 -49.51
C LEU A 10 0.24 -51.29 -48.87
N LYS A 11 1.45 -51.07 -49.42
CA LYS A 11 2.35 -50.02 -48.92
C LYS A 11 1.77 -48.60 -49.10
N THR A 12 1.08 -48.33 -50.21
CA THR A 12 0.42 -47.03 -50.45
C THR A 12 -0.79 -46.82 -49.52
N ILE A 13 -1.56 -47.88 -49.25
CA ILE A 13 -2.70 -47.81 -48.31
C ILE A 13 -2.21 -47.63 -46.85
N VAL A 14 -1.12 -48.34 -46.45
CA VAL A 14 -0.52 -48.15 -45.11
C VAL A 14 0.10 -46.78 -44.94
N VAL A 15 0.75 -46.21 -45.99
CA VAL A 15 1.26 -44.82 -45.95
C VAL A 15 0.11 -43.83 -45.93
N PHE A 16 -1.00 -44.05 -46.65
CA PHE A 16 -2.19 -43.20 -46.58
C PHE A 16 -2.92 -43.30 -45.24
N LEU A 17 -2.99 -44.50 -44.63
CA LEU A 17 -3.52 -44.69 -43.28
C LEU A 17 -2.58 -44.08 -42.21
N MET A 18 -1.26 -44.19 -42.36
CA MET A 18 -0.33 -43.48 -41.46
C MET A 18 -0.38 -41.94 -41.63
N LEU A 19 -0.60 -41.43 -42.84
CA LEU A 19 -0.84 -39.99 -43.07
C LEU A 19 -2.22 -39.53 -42.56
N LEU A 20 -3.25 -40.38 -42.57
CA LEU A 20 -4.57 -40.06 -41.95
C LEU A 20 -4.54 -40.15 -40.42
N VAL A 21 -3.71 -41.00 -39.83
CA VAL A 21 -3.53 -41.05 -38.37
C VAL A 21 -2.62 -39.94 -37.83
N ALA A 22 -1.71 -39.42 -38.69
CA ALA A 22 -0.85 -38.29 -38.35
C ALA A 22 -1.57 -36.93 -38.37
N THR A 23 -2.82 -36.85 -38.84
CA THR A 23 -3.58 -35.59 -38.95
C THR A 23 -4.58 -35.33 -37.82
N THR A 24 -4.54 -36.08 -36.73
CA THR A 24 -5.42 -35.83 -35.55
C THR A 24 -4.67 -35.59 -34.25
N ALA A 25 -3.38 -35.34 -34.28
CA ALA A 25 -2.71 -34.69 -33.16
C ALA A 25 -3.12 -33.19 -33.23
N GLN A 26 -4.25 -32.89 -32.62
CA GLN A 26 -4.77 -31.51 -32.50
C GLN A 26 -3.71 -30.66 -31.82
N ALA A 27 -3.13 -29.73 -32.58
CA ALA A 27 -2.13 -28.81 -32.08
C ALA A 27 -2.79 -27.93 -31.00
N LYS A 28 -2.46 -28.18 -29.73
CA LYS A 28 -2.75 -27.24 -28.64
C LYS A 28 -1.97 -25.98 -28.93
N ARG A 29 -2.65 -24.82 -28.88
CA ARG A 29 -1.95 -23.54 -28.93
C ARG A 29 -1.47 -23.21 -27.53
N VAL A 30 -0.15 -23.06 -27.36
CA VAL A 30 0.49 -22.73 -26.10
C VAL A 30 1.17 -21.37 -26.25
N VAL A 31 0.95 -20.49 -25.29
CA VAL A 31 1.62 -19.19 -25.18
C VAL A 31 2.30 -19.11 -23.83
N GLU A 32 3.61 -19.11 -23.85
CA GLU A 32 4.45 -18.94 -22.65
C GLU A 32 4.65 -17.44 -22.37
N ARG A 33 4.66 -17.06 -21.09
CA ARG A 33 4.88 -15.68 -20.63
C ARG A 33 4.04 -14.66 -21.41
N PRO A 34 2.70 -14.81 -21.42
CA PRO A 34 1.86 -13.89 -22.20
C PRO A 34 1.98 -12.48 -21.64
N TYR A 35 2.21 -11.50 -22.51
CA TYR A 35 2.15 -10.10 -22.15
C TYR A 35 0.71 -9.68 -21.80
N PHE A 36 0.54 -8.60 -21.06
CA PHE A 36 -0.77 -8.05 -20.72
C PHE A 36 -0.72 -6.52 -20.57
N LEU A 37 -1.87 -5.87 -20.70
CA LEU A 37 -1.98 -4.40 -20.69
C LEU A 37 -2.02 -3.79 -19.30
N GLY A 38 -2.70 -4.44 -18.37
CA GLY A 38 -2.89 -3.91 -17.04
C GLY A 38 -3.27 -4.98 -16.03
N SER A 39 -3.08 -4.68 -14.76
CA SER A 39 -3.52 -5.50 -13.64
C SER A 39 -3.88 -4.61 -12.46
N ASN A 40 -4.96 -4.93 -11.75
CA ASN A 40 -5.30 -4.27 -10.49
C ASN A 40 -4.55 -4.88 -9.29
N ASN A 41 -3.74 -5.92 -9.52
CA ASN A 41 -3.04 -6.67 -8.48
C ASN A 41 -1.74 -7.26 -9.02
N HIS A 42 -0.68 -7.22 -8.21
CA HIS A 42 0.64 -7.77 -8.57
C HIS A 42 0.92 -9.14 -7.92
N LYS A 43 -0.12 -9.79 -7.35
CA LYS A 43 0.07 -11.09 -6.70
C LYS A 43 -0.13 -12.26 -7.65
N LEU A 44 -1.08 -12.16 -8.58
CA LEU A 44 -1.36 -13.23 -9.53
C LEU A 44 -0.65 -12.95 -10.86
N GLU A 45 0.15 -13.88 -11.33
CA GLU A 45 0.86 -13.83 -12.62
C GLU A 45 0.50 -15.07 -13.45
N ILE A 46 0.23 -14.86 -14.75
CA ILE A 46 -0.06 -15.93 -15.72
C ILE A 46 1.26 -16.30 -16.40
N GLU A 47 1.78 -17.48 -16.08
CA GLU A 47 3.02 -17.98 -16.68
C GLU A 47 2.81 -18.57 -18.07
N ARG A 48 1.66 -19.21 -18.29
CA ARG A 48 1.35 -19.89 -19.55
C ARG A 48 -0.15 -19.95 -19.79
N VAL A 49 -0.53 -19.85 -21.07
CA VAL A 49 -1.90 -20.08 -21.54
C VAL A 49 -1.90 -21.24 -22.52
N THR A 50 -2.77 -22.22 -22.30
CA THR A 50 -2.98 -23.33 -23.23
C THR A 50 -4.43 -23.33 -23.72
N LEU A 51 -4.61 -23.17 -25.03
CA LEU A 51 -5.90 -23.32 -25.69
C LEU A 51 -6.05 -24.75 -26.21
N ASP A 52 -7.11 -25.42 -25.76
CA ASP A 52 -7.45 -26.78 -26.16
C ASP A 52 -8.97 -26.82 -26.47
N LYS A 53 -9.41 -27.66 -27.40
CA LYS A 53 -10.82 -27.79 -27.75
C LYS A 53 -11.73 -28.16 -26.58
N LYS A 54 -11.18 -28.75 -25.52
CA LYS A 54 -11.94 -29.20 -24.34
C LYS A 54 -11.93 -28.18 -23.21
N ALA A 55 -10.90 -27.35 -23.12
CA ALA A 55 -10.75 -26.35 -22.07
C ALA A 55 -9.64 -25.36 -22.40
N THR A 56 -9.68 -24.18 -21.78
CA THR A 56 -8.56 -23.24 -21.68
C THR A 56 -7.90 -23.41 -20.32
N PHE A 57 -6.58 -23.46 -20.30
CA PHE A 57 -5.80 -23.57 -19.08
C PHE A 57 -4.91 -22.36 -18.90
N LEU A 58 -4.90 -21.81 -17.68
CA LEU A 58 -3.97 -20.78 -17.23
C LEU A 58 -3.07 -21.39 -16.16
N ASP A 59 -1.79 -21.52 -16.43
CA ASP A 59 -0.81 -21.82 -15.39
C ASP A 59 -0.43 -20.49 -14.74
N VAL A 60 -0.66 -20.39 -13.43
CA VAL A 60 -0.51 -19.17 -12.66
C VAL A 60 0.37 -19.37 -11.44
N LYS A 61 1.02 -18.29 -11.00
CA LYS A 61 1.60 -18.17 -9.67
C LYS A 61 0.91 -17.06 -8.89
N ILE A 62 0.60 -17.36 -7.63
CA ILE A 62 0.01 -16.38 -6.70
C ILE A 62 1.03 -16.14 -5.59
N TYR A 63 1.65 -14.99 -5.59
CA TYR A 63 2.69 -14.58 -4.66
C TYR A 63 2.10 -13.99 -3.39
N GLN A 64 2.43 -14.56 -2.25
CA GLN A 64 2.05 -14.06 -0.94
C GLN A 64 2.99 -14.64 0.12
N ALA A 65 3.56 -13.79 0.97
CA ALA A 65 4.57 -14.22 1.95
C ALA A 65 4.05 -15.24 2.99
N SER A 66 2.77 -15.14 3.36
CA SER A 66 2.15 -16.07 4.32
C SER A 66 0.62 -15.98 4.24
N GLY A 67 -0.08 -16.86 4.96
CA GLY A 67 -1.54 -16.91 5.01
C GLY A 67 -2.13 -17.91 4.02
N GLU A 68 -3.31 -17.60 3.48
CA GLU A 68 -4.05 -18.48 2.59
C GLU A 68 -4.45 -17.74 1.32
N VAL A 69 -4.52 -18.44 0.20
CA VAL A 69 -4.97 -17.94 -1.10
C VAL A 69 -6.01 -18.87 -1.70
N GLY A 70 -6.92 -18.33 -2.49
CA GLY A 70 -7.94 -19.07 -3.22
C GLY A 70 -8.34 -18.29 -4.48
N ILE A 71 -9.10 -18.93 -5.36
CA ILE A 71 -9.71 -18.30 -6.53
C ILE A 71 -11.23 -18.35 -6.36
N ASP A 72 -11.89 -17.21 -6.59
CA ASP A 72 -13.35 -17.14 -6.50
C ASP A 72 -14.01 -18.11 -7.49
N SER A 73 -15.10 -18.73 -7.06
CA SER A 73 -15.86 -19.70 -7.86
C SER A 73 -16.47 -19.10 -9.12
N HIS A 74 -16.66 -17.78 -9.19
CA HIS A 74 -17.22 -17.02 -10.31
C HIS A 74 -16.16 -16.43 -11.24
N ALA A 75 -14.88 -16.75 -10.99
CA ALA A 75 -13.80 -16.32 -11.87
C ALA A 75 -14.08 -16.68 -13.34
N SER A 76 -13.63 -15.85 -14.25
CA SER A 76 -13.93 -15.99 -15.67
C SER A 76 -12.84 -15.40 -16.55
N ILE A 77 -12.84 -15.82 -17.80
CA ILE A 77 -12.11 -15.17 -18.89
C ILE A 77 -13.14 -14.44 -19.76
N MET A 78 -12.80 -13.21 -20.16
CA MET A 78 -13.57 -12.40 -21.09
C MET A 78 -12.78 -12.22 -22.38
N ALA A 79 -13.29 -12.73 -23.50
CA ALA A 79 -12.66 -12.56 -24.82
C ALA A 79 -13.72 -12.21 -25.87
N ASN A 80 -13.50 -11.16 -26.67
CA ASN A 80 -14.42 -10.72 -27.72
C ASN A 80 -15.89 -10.58 -27.24
N GLY A 81 -16.08 -10.08 -26.00
CA GLY A 81 -17.40 -9.92 -25.38
C GLY A 81 -18.05 -11.23 -24.86
N VAL A 82 -17.39 -12.38 -25.01
CA VAL A 82 -17.86 -13.67 -24.54
C VAL A 82 -17.22 -14.04 -23.22
N LYS A 83 -18.03 -14.55 -22.29
CA LYS A 83 -17.60 -15.02 -20.97
C LYS A 83 -17.31 -16.53 -21.00
N TYR A 84 -16.14 -16.93 -20.54
CA TYR A 84 -15.71 -18.32 -20.36
C TYR A 84 -15.55 -18.59 -18.87
N ASP A 85 -16.47 -19.39 -18.31
CA ASP A 85 -16.55 -19.63 -16.87
C ASP A 85 -15.40 -20.53 -16.38
N TYR A 86 -14.96 -20.27 -15.16
CA TYR A 86 -14.02 -21.09 -14.41
C TYR A 86 -14.62 -22.46 -14.10
N ILE A 87 -13.92 -23.53 -14.47
CA ILE A 87 -14.32 -24.90 -14.20
C ILE A 87 -13.75 -25.40 -12.86
N GLY A 88 -12.48 -25.06 -12.56
CA GLY A 88 -11.80 -25.46 -11.33
C GLY A 88 -10.29 -25.61 -11.49
N SER A 89 -9.63 -25.93 -10.38
CA SER A 89 -8.21 -26.25 -10.31
C SER A 89 -8.01 -27.39 -9.30
N LYS A 90 -7.00 -28.24 -9.52
CA LYS A 90 -6.62 -29.26 -8.53
C LYS A 90 -5.89 -28.63 -7.33
N GLN A 91 -5.04 -27.64 -7.60
CA GLN A 91 -4.22 -26.96 -6.59
C GLN A 91 -5.01 -25.91 -5.81
N LEU A 92 -6.02 -25.29 -6.44
CA LEU A 92 -6.90 -24.28 -5.86
C LEU A 92 -8.36 -24.67 -6.11
N PRO A 93 -8.93 -25.61 -5.33
CA PRO A 93 -10.32 -26.02 -5.50
C PRO A 93 -11.28 -24.83 -5.29
N LYS A 94 -12.42 -24.84 -5.99
CA LYS A 94 -13.43 -23.77 -5.90
C LYS A 94 -13.86 -23.53 -4.46
N GLY A 95 -13.77 -22.26 -4.03
CA GLY A 95 -14.20 -21.82 -2.69
C GLY A 95 -13.34 -22.35 -1.55
N VAL A 96 -12.17 -22.92 -1.85
CA VAL A 96 -11.22 -23.42 -0.83
C VAL A 96 -9.99 -22.53 -0.81
N PHE A 97 -9.63 -22.08 0.38
CA PHE A 97 -8.38 -21.36 0.62
C PHE A 97 -7.28 -22.34 0.97
N VAL A 98 -6.13 -22.20 0.33
CA VAL A 98 -4.95 -23.07 0.46
C VAL A 98 -3.84 -22.27 1.14
N LYS A 99 -3.19 -22.88 2.13
CA LYS A 99 -2.07 -22.26 2.84
C LYS A 99 -0.88 -22.04 1.90
N VAL A 100 -0.30 -20.84 1.94
CA VAL A 100 0.88 -20.51 1.16
C VAL A 100 2.10 -21.24 1.73
N PRO A 101 2.86 -21.99 0.90
CA PRO A 101 4.11 -22.64 1.31
C PRO A 101 5.21 -21.64 1.69
N GLU A 102 6.27 -22.13 2.32
CA GLU A 102 7.44 -21.30 2.69
C GLU A 102 8.14 -20.64 1.50
N CYS A 103 7.97 -21.17 0.28
CA CYS A 103 8.50 -20.53 -0.92
C CYS A 103 7.80 -19.23 -1.31
N GLY A 104 6.74 -18.81 -0.59
CA GLY A 104 6.08 -17.51 -0.76
C GLY A 104 5.14 -17.42 -1.96
N TYR A 105 4.80 -18.54 -2.62
CA TYR A 105 3.78 -18.56 -3.68
C TYR A 105 3.06 -19.91 -3.79
N VAL A 106 1.88 -19.88 -4.40
CA VAL A 106 1.14 -21.08 -4.82
C VAL A 106 1.11 -21.13 -6.34
N ALA A 107 1.61 -22.22 -6.92
CA ALA A 107 1.49 -22.49 -8.36
C ALA A 107 0.24 -23.35 -8.62
N ALA A 108 -0.54 -22.98 -9.63
CA ALA A 108 -1.78 -23.69 -9.97
C ALA A 108 -2.09 -23.63 -11.46
N THR A 109 -2.81 -24.65 -11.94
CA THR A 109 -3.42 -24.63 -13.27
C THR A 109 -4.92 -24.38 -13.12
N LEU A 110 -5.39 -23.20 -13.57
CA LEU A 110 -6.79 -22.83 -13.60
C LEU A 110 -7.41 -23.31 -14.92
N ARG A 111 -8.55 -23.98 -14.83
CA ARG A 111 -9.27 -24.52 -15.99
C ARG A 111 -10.55 -23.74 -16.25
N PHE A 112 -10.75 -23.33 -17.50
CA PHE A 112 -11.91 -22.57 -17.98
C PHE A 112 -12.61 -23.29 -19.13
N LYS A 113 -13.85 -22.88 -19.47
CA LYS A 113 -14.49 -23.30 -20.72
C LYS A 113 -13.58 -22.97 -21.91
N PRO A 114 -13.62 -23.78 -22.99
CA PRO A 114 -12.70 -23.62 -24.11
C PRO A 114 -12.92 -22.32 -24.86
N MET A 115 -11.84 -21.52 -25.04
CA MET A 115 -11.81 -20.38 -25.94
C MET A 115 -11.40 -20.82 -27.35
N PRO A 116 -11.84 -20.09 -28.41
CA PRO A 116 -11.37 -20.32 -29.76
C PRO A 116 -9.85 -20.20 -29.88
N GLU A 117 -9.21 -21.09 -30.65
CA GLU A 117 -7.75 -21.01 -30.89
C GLU A 117 -7.30 -19.74 -31.62
N THR A 118 -8.24 -19.06 -32.28
CA THR A 118 -8.03 -17.77 -32.97
C THR A 118 -8.04 -16.58 -32.03
N THR A 119 -8.35 -16.74 -30.76
CA THR A 119 -8.35 -15.65 -29.78
C THR A 119 -6.95 -15.03 -29.69
N THR A 120 -6.87 -13.71 -29.78
CA THR A 120 -5.61 -12.95 -29.72
C THR A 120 -5.39 -12.22 -28.42
N GLU A 121 -6.48 -11.95 -27.67
CA GLU A 121 -6.46 -11.20 -26.41
C GLU A 121 -7.64 -11.60 -25.54
N PHE A 122 -7.45 -11.58 -24.22
CA PHE A 122 -8.53 -11.78 -23.23
C PHE A 122 -8.25 -11.06 -21.92
N ASP A 123 -9.30 -10.85 -21.11
CA ASP A 123 -9.19 -10.46 -19.72
C ASP A 123 -9.40 -11.66 -18.80
N PHE A 124 -8.57 -11.81 -17.77
CA PHE A 124 -8.87 -12.66 -16.63
C PHE A 124 -9.54 -11.81 -15.54
N ARG A 125 -10.70 -12.24 -15.05
CA ARG A 125 -11.46 -11.59 -14.01
C ARG A 125 -11.82 -12.59 -12.91
N GLU A 126 -11.27 -12.38 -11.71
CA GLU A 126 -11.61 -13.20 -10.57
C GLU A 126 -13.01 -12.86 -10.05
N ILE A 127 -13.30 -11.56 -9.88
CA ILE A 127 -14.60 -11.06 -9.44
C ILE A 127 -15.05 -9.92 -10.36
N ALA A 128 -16.32 -9.91 -10.71
CA ALA A 128 -16.86 -8.97 -11.70
C ALA A 128 -16.80 -7.49 -11.25
N ASP A 129 -16.86 -7.21 -9.94
CA ASP A 129 -16.84 -5.87 -9.36
C ASP A 129 -15.42 -5.29 -9.20
N ASN A 130 -14.40 -5.97 -9.71
CA ASN A 130 -13.00 -5.59 -9.57
C ASN A 130 -12.44 -5.62 -8.14
N SER A 131 -13.08 -6.26 -7.19
CA SER A 131 -12.52 -6.44 -5.84
C SER A 131 -11.49 -7.57 -5.77
N GLY A 132 -11.54 -8.52 -6.72
CA GLY A 132 -10.60 -9.63 -6.87
C GLY A 132 -9.38 -9.29 -7.74
N TRP A 133 -8.61 -10.32 -8.07
CA TRP A 133 -7.43 -10.19 -8.93
C TRP A 133 -7.83 -10.22 -10.40
N ASN A 134 -7.59 -9.11 -11.10
CA ASN A 134 -7.94 -8.99 -12.51
C ASN A 134 -6.70 -8.65 -13.33
N ILE A 135 -6.56 -9.31 -14.49
CA ILE A 135 -5.50 -9.05 -15.47
C ILE A 135 -6.20 -8.73 -16.80
N TYR A 136 -5.85 -7.61 -17.38
CA TYR A 136 -6.51 -7.06 -18.56
C TYR A 136 -5.63 -7.14 -19.79
N GLY A 137 -6.23 -7.49 -20.92
CA GLY A 137 -5.58 -7.52 -22.21
C GLY A 137 -4.42 -8.51 -22.27
N VAL A 138 -4.63 -9.76 -21.81
CA VAL A 138 -3.64 -10.84 -21.90
C VAL A 138 -3.44 -11.21 -23.37
N ARG A 139 -2.23 -11.00 -23.88
CA ARG A 139 -1.88 -11.13 -25.31
C ARG A 139 -1.50 -12.55 -25.67
N LEU A 140 -2.23 -13.12 -26.63
CA LEU A 140 -1.92 -14.44 -27.17
C LEU A 140 -1.19 -14.39 -28.52
N ASP A 141 -1.03 -13.20 -29.10
CA ASP A 141 -0.31 -12.98 -30.34
C ASP A 141 1.21 -12.78 -30.16
N GLY A 142 1.69 -12.83 -28.92
CA GLY A 142 3.09 -12.63 -28.56
C GLY A 142 3.58 -11.19 -28.70
N LYS A 143 2.71 -10.25 -29.02
CA LYS A 143 3.08 -8.84 -29.15
C LYS A 143 3.08 -8.14 -27.80
N ARG A 144 4.20 -7.53 -27.47
CA ARG A 144 4.30 -6.71 -26.27
C ARG A 144 3.42 -5.46 -26.43
N PRO A 145 2.53 -5.18 -25.48
CA PRO A 145 1.82 -3.90 -25.47
C PRO A 145 2.80 -2.76 -25.17
N GLN A 146 2.69 -1.71 -25.94
CA GLN A 146 3.49 -0.51 -25.77
C GLN A 146 2.60 0.69 -25.99
N ALA A 147 2.72 1.70 -25.13
CA ALA A 147 2.02 2.95 -25.29
C ALA A 147 2.69 3.81 -26.39
N ASP A 148 1.93 4.73 -26.97
CA ASP A 148 2.44 5.71 -27.91
C ASP A 148 3.23 6.79 -27.15
N ILE A 149 4.55 6.61 -27.06
CA ILE A 149 5.42 7.57 -26.39
C ILE A 149 5.68 8.77 -27.31
N PRO A 150 5.41 10.01 -26.86
CA PRO A 150 5.73 11.20 -27.62
C PRO A 150 7.20 11.24 -28.08
N GLN A 151 7.43 11.54 -29.34
CA GLN A 151 8.77 11.44 -29.95
C GLN A 151 9.82 12.34 -29.26
N HIS A 152 9.41 13.51 -28.75
CA HIS A 152 10.32 14.42 -28.05
C HIS A 152 10.84 13.81 -26.74
N LEU A 153 10.06 12.93 -26.05
CA LEU A 153 10.49 12.22 -24.85
C LEU A 153 11.49 11.09 -25.17
N LEU A 154 11.32 10.43 -26.32
CA LEU A 154 12.26 9.41 -26.77
C LEU A 154 13.62 9.99 -27.17
N GLN A 155 13.65 11.24 -27.61
CA GLN A 155 14.86 11.97 -28.04
C GLN A 155 15.53 12.76 -26.91
N GLN A 156 14.98 12.75 -25.70
CA GLN A 156 15.57 13.43 -24.55
C GLN A 156 17.01 12.97 -24.28
N ALA A 157 17.96 13.90 -24.44
CA ALA A 157 19.36 13.67 -24.06
C ALA A 157 19.57 13.96 -22.55
N PRO A 158 20.40 13.17 -21.85
CA PRO A 158 20.75 13.47 -20.46
C PRO A 158 21.50 14.81 -20.36
N ASP A 159 21.03 15.73 -19.54
CA ASP A 159 21.77 16.95 -19.19
C ASP A 159 22.73 16.67 -18.04
N LYS A 160 23.97 16.32 -18.37
CA LYS A 160 25.03 16.04 -17.39
C LYS A 160 25.52 17.29 -16.61
N ASN A 161 25.10 18.48 -17.01
CA ASN A 161 25.43 19.75 -16.37
C ASN A 161 24.37 20.23 -15.37
N SER A 162 23.37 19.42 -15.09
CA SER A 162 22.35 19.71 -14.08
C SER A 162 22.97 20.06 -12.73
N LYS A 163 22.36 21.01 -12.02
CA LYS A 163 22.78 21.42 -10.69
C LYS A 163 21.69 21.09 -9.68
N LEU A 164 22.13 20.70 -8.48
CA LEU A 164 21.21 20.56 -7.36
C LEU A 164 20.61 21.93 -6.98
N PRO A 165 19.31 22.00 -6.61
CA PRO A 165 18.73 23.22 -6.09
C PRO A 165 19.37 23.60 -4.75
N ALA A 166 19.30 24.89 -4.40
CA ALA A 166 19.75 25.35 -3.08
C ALA A 166 18.91 24.73 -1.97
N THR A 167 19.54 24.43 -0.84
CA THR A 167 18.89 23.84 0.35
C THR A 167 18.45 24.90 1.37
N ASP A 168 18.03 26.07 0.90
CA ASP A 168 17.47 27.12 1.74
C ASP A 168 15.98 26.89 1.94
N LEU A 169 15.49 27.24 3.14
CA LEU A 169 14.08 27.11 3.49
C LEU A 169 13.24 27.99 2.55
N ASN A 170 12.32 27.37 1.84
CA ASN A 170 11.42 28.06 0.93
C ASN A 170 10.03 27.43 1.03
N LEU A 171 9.04 28.25 1.38
CA LEU A 171 7.65 27.80 1.43
C LEU A 171 7.05 27.77 0.04
N GLY A 172 6.57 26.60 -0.35
CA GLY A 172 5.88 26.48 -1.62
C GLY A 172 5.23 25.14 -1.83
N LYS A 173 4.57 25.03 -2.96
CA LYS A 173 4.01 23.76 -3.42
C LYS A 173 4.91 23.17 -4.49
N THR A 174 5.31 21.93 -4.31
CA THR A 174 5.77 21.14 -5.45
C THR A 174 4.55 20.64 -6.21
N VAL A 175 4.57 20.75 -7.52
CA VAL A 175 3.47 20.32 -8.39
C VAL A 175 3.97 19.19 -9.26
N VAL A 176 3.20 18.11 -9.32
CA VAL A 176 3.46 16.98 -10.22
C VAL A 176 2.31 16.85 -11.20
N ALA A 177 2.59 17.03 -12.49
CA ALA A 177 1.66 16.76 -13.57
C ALA A 177 1.96 15.37 -14.13
N VAL A 178 1.04 14.43 -13.99
CA VAL A 178 1.21 13.03 -14.39
C VAL A 178 0.39 12.77 -15.66
N ARG A 179 0.98 12.03 -16.60
CA ARG A 179 0.30 11.48 -17.76
C ARG A 179 0.57 9.97 -17.81
N LEU A 180 -0.50 9.17 -17.64
CA LEU A 180 -0.46 7.72 -17.73
C LEU A 180 -0.85 7.29 -19.15
N LEU A 181 0.11 6.94 -19.97
CA LEU A 181 -0.13 6.43 -21.32
C LEU A 181 -0.65 4.99 -21.25
N GLY A 182 -1.66 4.66 -22.05
CA GLY A 182 -2.31 3.35 -22.02
C GLY A 182 -3.25 3.15 -20.83
N TYR A 183 -3.59 4.22 -20.11
CA TYR A 183 -4.55 4.18 -18.99
C TYR A 183 -5.95 3.85 -19.48
N LYS A 184 -6.65 3.05 -18.68
CA LYS A 184 -8.09 2.82 -18.79
C LYS A 184 -8.71 2.83 -17.38
N PRO A 185 -9.90 3.44 -17.19
CA PRO A 185 -10.54 3.54 -15.88
C PRO A 185 -10.79 2.17 -15.21
N GLU A 186 -11.06 1.13 -16.00
CA GLU A 186 -11.28 -0.23 -15.50
C GLU A 186 -10.05 -0.85 -14.82
N TYR A 187 -8.84 -0.34 -15.08
CA TYR A 187 -7.61 -0.82 -14.42
C TYR A 187 -7.54 -0.41 -12.95
N LYS A 188 -8.37 0.56 -12.52
CA LYS A 188 -8.39 1.11 -11.15
C LYS A 188 -6.97 1.46 -10.65
N THR A 189 -6.17 2.02 -11.54
CA THR A 189 -4.82 2.46 -11.22
C THR A 189 -4.84 3.42 -10.05
N THR A 190 -4.01 3.16 -9.05
CA THR A 190 -3.81 4.07 -7.93
C THR A 190 -2.60 4.95 -8.18
N LEU A 191 -2.71 6.22 -7.82
CA LEU A 191 -1.65 7.21 -7.92
C LEU A 191 -1.54 7.98 -6.61
N ASP A 192 -0.36 7.92 -5.99
CA ASP A 192 -0.04 8.68 -4.80
C ASP A 192 1.24 9.48 -5.02
N ILE A 193 1.29 10.71 -4.52
CA ILE A 193 2.52 11.50 -4.44
C ILE A 193 2.88 11.67 -2.97
N ILE A 194 4.04 11.17 -2.61
CA ILE A 194 4.53 11.11 -1.25
C ILE A 194 5.67 12.12 -1.13
N VAL A 195 5.36 13.25 -0.50
CA VAL A 195 6.34 14.29 -0.17
C VAL A 195 6.36 14.44 1.34
N ASP A 196 7.53 14.41 1.94
CA ASP A 196 7.63 14.63 3.37
C ASP A 196 7.23 16.07 3.74
N ASN A 197 6.23 16.15 4.58
CA ASN A 197 5.85 17.40 5.22
C ASN A 197 6.26 17.33 6.71
N TRP A 198 7.30 18.07 7.05
CA TRP A 198 7.93 18.01 8.37
C TRP A 198 7.04 18.51 9.50
N PHE A 199 6.04 19.30 9.17
CA PHE A 199 5.20 20.02 10.14
C PHE A 199 3.71 19.79 9.94
N SER A 200 3.31 18.81 9.11
CA SER A 200 1.91 18.40 8.95
C SER A 200 1.49 17.46 10.09
N PRO A 201 0.20 17.42 10.44
CA PRO A 201 -0.36 16.35 11.26
C PRO A 201 -0.10 14.95 10.69
N GLU A 202 0.06 14.84 9.38
CA GLU A 202 0.45 13.63 8.70
C GLU A 202 1.96 13.63 8.47
N ARG A 203 2.62 12.56 8.86
CA ARG A 203 4.08 12.41 8.74
C ARG A 203 4.54 12.48 7.29
N MET A 204 3.66 12.09 6.35
CA MET A 204 3.84 12.18 4.91
C MET A 204 2.60 12.82 4.30
N SER A 205 2.79 13.77 3.41
CA SER A 205 1.69 14.31 2.62
C SER A 205 1.37 13.32 1.51
N PHE A 206 0.19 12.70 1.60
CA PHE A 206 -0.38 11.96 0.49
C PHE A 206 -1.29 12.92 -0.27
N ALA A 207 -1.00 13.12 -1.53
CA ALA A 207 -1.91 13.82 -2.41
C ALA A 207 -2.59 12.76 -3.28
N HIS A 208 -3.86 12.47 -2.96
CA HIS A 208 -4.72 11.66 -3.82
C HIS A 208 -5.49 12.61 -4.72
N ASP A 209 -5.40 12.37 -6.01
CA ASP A 209 -6.26 13.09 -6.95
C ASP A 209 -6.90 12.11 -7.94
N SER A 210 -8.01 12.53 -8.52
CA SER A 210 -8.69 11.71 -9.51
C SER A 210 -7.89 11.72 -10.81
N ILE A 211 -7.58 10.53 -11.32
CA ILE A 211 -7.02 10.38 -12.65
C ILE A 211 -8.15 10.65 -13.65
N GLY A 212 -7.95 11.61 -14.52
CA GLY A 212 -8.89 11.90 -15.61
C GLY A 212 -9.07 10.70 -16.55
N ILE A 213 -10.18 10.69 -17.30
CA ILE A 213 -10.46 9.62 -18.25
C ILE A 213 -9.37 9.48 -19.34
N ASP A 214 -8.63 10.57 -19.57
CA ASP A 214 -7.51 10.65 -20.49
C ASP A 214 -6.16 10.20 -19.88
N GLY A 215 -6.18 9.71 -18.63
CA GLY A 215 -4.98 9.29 -17.90
C GLY A 215 -4.15 10.43 -17.34
N THR A 216 -4.66 11.67 -17.33
CA THR A 216 -3.94 12.81 -16.77
C THR A 216 -4.36 13.07 -15.32
N CYS A 217 -3.41 13.60 -14.53
CA CYS A 217 -3.62 14.02 -13.15
C CYS A 217 -2.64 15.15 -12.82
N ARG A 218 -3.09 16.12 -11.99
CA ARG A 218 -2.23 17.19 -11.47
C ARG A 218 -2.37 17.27 -9.98
N VAL A 219 -1.29 17.00 -9.26
CA VAL A 219 -1.25 16.92 -7.81
C VAL A 219 -0.27 17.96 -7.27
N SER A 220 -0.58 18.53 -6.12
CA SER A 220 0.33 19.45 -5.42
C SER A 220 0.50 19.05 -3.97
N ALA A 221 1.73 19.12 -3.47
CA ALA A 221 2.06 18.91 -2.07
C ALA A 221 2.89 20.07 -1.53
N ASN A 222 2.75 20.38 -0.24
CA ASN A 222 3.59 21.38 0.39
C ASN A 222 5.02 20.88 0.53
N ALA A 223 5.98 21.68 0.10
CA ALA A 223 7.41 21.43 0.25
C ALA A 223 8.07 22.65 0.88
N ILE A 224 9.06 22.43 1.74
CA ILE A 224 9.79 23.51 2.43
C ILE A 224 11.28 23.51 2.10
N LEU A 225 11.80 22.38 1.70
CA LEU A 225 13.17 22.15 1.25
C LEU A 225 13.15 21.20 0.04
N PRO A 226 14.12 21.28 -0.87
CA PRO A 226 14.29 20.25 -1.88
C PRO A 226 14.52 18.88 -1.20
N THR A 227 13.77 17.89 -1.61
CA THR A 227 13.86 16.53 -1.06
C THR A 227 13.53 15.49 -2.12
N VAL A 228 14.06 14.28 -1.99
CA VAL A 228 13.63 13.18 -2.83
C VAL A 228 12.27 12.71 -2.32
N ALA A 229 11.29 12.79 -3.20
CA ALA A 229 9.91 12.37 -3.01
C ALA A 229 9.62 11.15 -3.89
N THR A 230 8.43 10.58 -3.75
CA THR A 230 8.05 9.36 -4.47
C THR A 230 6.69 9.55 -5.15
N ILE A 231 6.62 9.23 -6.43
CA ILE A 231 5.37 8.97 -7.14
C ILE A 231 5.13 7.47 -7.05
N ARG A 232 4.00 7.05 -6.50
CA ARG A 232 3.62 5.64 -6.41
C ARG A 232 2.46 5.37 -7.37
N VAL A 233 2.68 4.46 -8.32
CA VAL A 233 1.65 3.99 -9.24
C VAL A 233 1.50 2.48 -9.05
N ASN A 234 0.33 2.02 -8.65
CA ASN A 234 0.06 0.59 -8.40
C ASN A 234 1.15 -0.08 -7.53
N ARG A 235 1.64 0.59 -6.48
CA ARG A 235 2.74 0.18 -5.60
C ARG A 235 4.16 0.26 -6.20
N MET A 236 4.31 0.59 -7.48
CA MET A 236 5.61 0.88 -8.07
C MET A 236 6.06 2.27 -7.65
N GLU A 237 7.27 2.36 -7.12
CA GLU A 237 7.83 3.62 -6.63
C GLU A 237 8.77 4.24 -7.67
N ILE A 238 8.55 5.52 -7.92
CA ILE A 238 9.27 6.34 -8.88
C ILE A 238 9.81 7.55 -8.11
N PRO A 239 11.08 7.56 -7.70
CA PRO A 239 11.67 8.69 -6.99
C PRO A 239 11.81 9.90 -7.92
N PHE A 240 11.60 11.08 -7.37
CA PHE A 240 11.83 12.36 -8.04
C PHE A 240 12.27 13.43 -7.04
N LEU A 241 12.87 14.51 -7.52
CA LEU A 241 13.30 15.63 -6.69
C LEU A 241 12.17 16.65 -6.57
N ALA A 242 11.46 16.65 -5.44
CA ALA A 242 10.46 17.63 -5.11
C ALA A 242 11.13 18.94 -4.66
N VAL A 243 10.84 20.03 -5.37
CA VAL A 243 11.40 21.35 -5.07
C VAL A 243 10.26 22.33 -4.81
N PRO A 244 10.32 23.15 -3.72
CA PRO A 244 9.31 24.17 -3.46
C PRO A 244 9.16 25.13 -4.65
N ASN A 245 7.91 25.43 -5.01
CA ASN A 245 7.54 26.32 -6.11
C ASN A 245 7.97 25.85 -7.51
N ASP A 246 8.18 24.54 -7.68
CA ASP A 246 8.53 23.94 -8.97
C ASP A 246 7.46 22.96 -9.45
N THR A 247 7.47 22.69 -10.76
CA THR A 247 6.57 21.73 -11.39
C THR A 247 7.38 20.67 -12.13
N THR A 248 7.15 19.41 -11.78
CA THR A 248 7.68 18.24 -12.49
C THR A 248 6.55 17.62 -13.32
N THR A 249 6.76 17.48 -14.62
CA THR A 249 5.86 16.72 -15.50
C THR A 249 6.40 15.30 -15.66
N VAL A 250 5.53 14.31 -15.49
CA VAL A 250 5.90 12.89 -15.52
C VAL A 250 5.00 12.17 -16.52
N THR A 251 5.59 11.54 -17.50
CA THR A 251 4.89 10.66 -18.46
C THR A 251 5.27 9.21 -18.16
N ILE A 252 4.27 8.35 -17.98
CA ILE A 252 4.44 6.94 -17.58
C ILE A 252 3.78 6.04 -18.62
N ASP A 253 4.53 5.11 -19.19
CA ASP A 253 4.02 3.98 -19.97
C ASP A 253 3.46 2.93 -19.00
N LEU A 254 2.16 2.97 -18.78
CA LEU A 254 1.48 2.13 -17.80
C LEU A 254 1.56 0.63 -18.13
N PRO A 255 1.38 0.17 -19.38
CA PRO A 255 1.63 -1.22 -19.75
C PRO A 255 3.03 -1.70 -19.40
N THR A 256 4.07 -0.93 -19.78
CA THR A 256 5.46 -1.31 -19.47
C THR A 256 5.74 -1.30 -17.97
N LEU A 257 5.25 -0.29 -17.23
CA LEU A 257 5.35 -0.26 -15.76
C LEU A 257 4.67 -1.48 -15.12
N THR A 258 3.50 -1.87 -15.63
CA THR A 258 2.76 -3.02 -15.09
C THR A 258 3.53 -4.33 -15.29
N LEU A 259 4.14 -4.52 -16.46
CA LEU A 259 5.03 -5.67 -16.71
C LEU A 259 6.28 -5.63 -15.81
N ALA A 260 6.93 -4.49 -15.68
CA ALA A 260 8.09 -4.31 -14.82
C ALA A 260 7.81 -4.61 -13.33
N ALA A 261 6.55 -4.52 -12.91
CA ALA A 261 6.12 -4.82 -11.54
C ALA A 261 5.94 -6.32 -11.26
N THR A 262 6.07 -7.20 -12.25
CA THR A 262 5.90 -8.65 -12.09
C THR A 262 7.24 -9.35 -11.90
N HIS A 263 7.24 -10.52 -11.23
CA HIS A 263 8.41 -11.39 -11.16
C HIS A 263 8.77 -11.94 -12.55
N LEU A 264 7.76 -12.14 -13.38
CA LEU A 264 7.89 -12.74 -14.70
C LEU A 264 8.72 -11.88 -15.68
N PHE A 265 8.57 -10.54 -15.63
CA PHE A 265 9.17 -9.60 -16.58
C PHE A 265 10.17 -8.62 -15.97
N ALA A 266 10.26 -8.49 -14.64
CA ALA A 266 11.08 -7.46 -13.97
C ALA A 266 12.54 -7.39 -14.44
N ASN A 267 13.12 -8.51 -14.89
CA ASN A 267 14.50 -8.58 -15.34
C ASN A 267 14.69 -8.37 -16.84
N ASP A 268 13.60 -8.29 -17.62
CA ASP A 268 13.68 -8.11 -19.06
C ASP A 268 14.14 -6.69 -19.39
N SER A 269 15.08 -6.56 -20.35
CA SER A 269 15.70 -5.28 -20.68
C SER A 269 14.71 -4.25 -21.24
N ASP A 270 13.68 -4.71 -21.93
CA ASP A 270 12.71 -3.90 -22.64
C ASP A 270 11.58 -3.34 -21.74
N VAL A 271 11.48 -3.79 -20.47
CA VAL A 271 10.56 -3.19 -19.50
C VAL A 271 11.24 -2.24 -18.52
N LYS A 272 12.53 -1.96 -18.67
CA LYS A 272 13.29 -1.12 -17.71
C LYS A 272 12.99 0.37 -17.82
N LYS A 273 12.59 0.87 -18.99
CA LYS A 273 12.28 2.28 -19.21
C LYS A 273 10.78 2.46 -19.42
N TYR A 274 10.11 3.02 -18.44
CA TYR A 274 8.66 3.27 -18.44
C TYR A 274 8.29 4.67 -17.93
N VAL A 275 9.26 5.53 -17.64
CA VAL A 275 9.02 6.88 -17.10
C VAL A 275 9.92 7.90 -17.79
N TRP A 276 9.35 9.07 -18.07
CA TRP A 276 10.03 10.25 -18.62
C TRP A 276 9.65 11.47 -17.82
N PHE A 277 10.62 12.34 -17.57
CA PHE A 277 10.45 13.57 -16.82
C PHE A 277 10.69 14.79 -17.68
N GLU A 278 9.92 15.85 -17.40
CA GLU A 278 10.09 17.17 -17.99
C GLU A 278 10.02 18.22 -16.88
N GLY A 279 10.79 19.28 -17.01
CA GLY A 279 10.92 20.35 -16.02
C GLY A 279 12.38 20.66 -15.69
N LYS A 280 12.58 21.56 -14.76
CA LYS A 280 13.90 22.10 -14.42
C LYS A 280 14.91 21.04 -13.93
N HIS A 281 14.42 20.02 -13.23
CA HIS A 281 15.24 18.97 -12.62
C HIS A 281 15.07 17.60 -13.29
N ALA A 282 14.46 17.57 -14.49
CA ALA A 282 14.14 16.35 -15.23
C ALA A 282 15.33 15.40 -15.46
N ALA A 283 16.54 15.94 -15.67
CA ALA A 283 17.73 15.12 -15.81
C ALA A 283 18.07 14.36 -14.51
N ILE A 284 18.01 15.04 -13.36
CA ILE A 284 18.22 14.41 -12.04
C ILE A 284 17.15 13.35 -11.80
N ASP A 285 15.88 13.66 -12.07
CA ASP A 285 14.75 12.74 -11.88
C ASP A 285 14.87 11.48 -12.75
N THR A 286 15.31 11.64 -13.99
CA THR A 286 15.60 10.53 -14.92
C THR A 286 16.75 9.66 -14.41
N GLU A 287 17.84 10.28 -13.98
CA GLU A 287 19.02 9.58 -13.48
C GLU A 287 18.77 8.87 -12.16
N LEU A 288 17.90 9.42 -11.27
CA LEU A 288 17.50 8.79 -10.02
C LEU A 288 16.88 7.40 -10.25
N GLN A 289 16.20 7.16 -11.40
CA GLN A 289 15.63 5.85 -11.71
C GLN A 289 16.71 4.76 -11.82
N SER A 290 17.93 5.10 -12.25
CA SER A 290 19.03 4.16 -12.41
C SER A 290 19.74 3.83 -11.09
N VAL A 291 19.54 4.61 -10.06
CA VAL A 291 20.20 4.45 -8.75
C VAL A 291 19.23 4.22 -7.60
N LYS A 292 17.91 4.19 -7.85
CA LYS A 292 16.88 4.11 -6.80
C LYS A 292 17.06 2.93 -5.83
N THR A 293 17.53 1.79 -6.31
CA THR A 293 17.81 0.60 -5.49
C THR A 293 19.13 0.70 -4.72
N MET A 294 19.93 1.74 -4.97
CA MET A 294 21.22 2.01 -4.32
C MET A 294 21.12 3.09 -3.24
N LEU A 295 19.94 3.69 -3.04
CA LEU A 295 19.76 4.80 -2.11
C LEU A 295 19.60 4.36 -0.65
N ASP A 296 19.37 3.07 -0.40
CA ASP A 296 19.13 2.53 0.93
C ASP A 296 20.02 1.33 1.21
N VAL A 297 20.48 1.22 2.46
CA VAL A 297 21.28 0.07 2.94
C VAL A 297 20.41 -1.15 3.24
N TYR A 298 19.09 -0.99 3.30
CA TYR A 298 18.13 -2.06 3.53
C TYR A 298 17.85 -2.81 2.22
N GLY A 299 18.41 -4.01 2.07
CA GLY A 299 18.09 -4.93 0.96
C GLY A 299 16.86 -5.79 1.27
N ASP A 300 16.41 -6.56 0.28
CA ASP A 300 15.21 -7.41 0.39
C ASP A 300 15.33 -8.46 1.51
N THR A 301 16.54 -8.95 1.79
CA THR A 301 16.82 -9.93 2.85
C THR A 301 17.26 -9.31 4.17
N PHE A 302 17.26 -7.98 4.27
CA PHE A 302 17.84 -7.26 5.41
C PHE A 302 17.40 -7.80 6.78
N PHE A 303 16.09 -7.95 7.02
CA PHE A 303 15.58 -8.42 8.30
C PHE A 303 15.89 -9.90 8.57
N ASP A 304 16.01 -10.70 7.52
CA ASP A 304 16.45 -12.10 7.64
C ASP A 304 17.91 -12.19 8.04
N ASP A 305 18.74 -11.36 7.42
CA ASP A 305 20.21 -11.36 7.63
C ASP A 305 20.58 -10.86 9.01
N ILE A 306 19.96 -9.77 9.49
CA ILE A 306 20.26 -9.16 10.80
C ILE A 306 19.67 -9.92 11.99
N CYS A 307 18.81 -10.91 11.75
CA CYS A 307 18.10 -11.62 12.80
C CYS A 307 19.06 -12.32 13.76
N GLY A 308 19.13 -11.85 15.02
CA GLY A 308 20.01 -12.40 16.05
C GLY A 308 21.44 -11.84 16.05
N MET A 309 21.77 -10.88 15.21
CA MET A 309 23.09 -10.24 15.21
C MET A 309 23.35 -9.45 16.50
N THR A 310 24.61 -9.47 16.95
CA THR A 310 25.11 -8.52 17.95
C THR A 310 25.20 -7.11 17.35
N PRO A 311 25.26 -6.05 18.17
CA PRO A 311 25.40 -4.68 17.66
C PRO A 311 26.60 -4.48 16.73
N LEU A 312 27.75 -5.08 17.01
CA LEU A 312 28.93 -4.96 16.16
C LEU A 312 28.77 -5.71 14.84
N GLN A 313 28.21 -6.91 14.85
CA GLN A 313 27.89 -7.65 13.61
C GLN A 313 26.90 -6.87 12.74
N TYR A 314 25.88 -6.28 13.35
CA TYR A 314 24.92 -5.43 12.64
C TYR A 314 25.61 -4.20 12.03
N ARG A 315 26.47 -3.49 12.80
CA ARG A 315 27.25 -2.35 12.30
C ARG A 315 28.06 -2.73 11.07
N ASP A 316 28.82 -3.84 11.17
CA ASP A 316 29.72 -4.28 10.11
C ASP A 316 28.93 -4.72 8.85
N TYR A 317 27.78 -5.38 9.02
CA TYR A 317 26.87 -5.74 7.94
C TYR A 317 26.34 -4.49 7.20
N VAL A 318 25.85 -3.51 7.92
CA VAL A 318 25.31 -2.27 7.34
C VAL A 318 26.43 -1.45 6.69
N GLN A 319 27.64 -1.43 7.27
CA GLN A 319 28.81 -0.76 6.70
C GLN A 319 29.21 -1.40 5.36
N GLN A 320 29.29 -2.72 5.28
CA GLN A 320 29.61 -3.43 4.03
C GLN A 320 28.57 -3.13 2.94
N SER A 321 27.28 -3.09 3.28
CA SER A 321 26.23 -2.69 2.35
C SER A 321 26.42 -1.26 1.85
N TYR A 322 26.73 -0.32 2.76
CA TYR A 322 27.00 1.07 2.42
C TYR A 322 28.21 1.19 1.46
N GLU A 323 29.33 0.55 1.77
CA GLU A 323 30.56 0.61 0.96
C GLU A 323 30.32 0.06 -0.45
N ARG A 324 29.64 -1.08 -0.56
CA ARG A 324 29.28 -1.70 -1.84
C ARG A 324 28.37 -0.78 -2.69
N LEU A 325 27.32 -0.21 -2.09
CA LEU A 325 26.38 0.67 -2.78
C LEU A 325 27.03 2.01 -3.15
N SER A 326 27.86 2.57 -2.26
CA SER A 326 28.61 3.79 -2.52
C SER A 326 29.59 3.63 -3.70
N ALA A 327 30.28 2.50 -3.78
CA ALA A 327 31.16 2.18 -4.90
C ALA A 327 30.34 2.05 -6.22
N ALA A 328 29.17 1.39 -6.16
CA ALA A 328 28.30 1.26 -7.32
C ALA A 328 27.77 2.62 -7.83
N ILE A 329 27.35 3.52 -6.95
CA ILE A 329 26.96 4.89 -7.33
C ILE A 329 28.13 5.65 -7.95
N ASN A 330 29.33 5.55 -7.35
CA ASN A 330 30.51 6.26 -7.85
C ASN A 330 30.97 5.78 -9.22
N SER A 331 30.87 4.50 -9.51
CA SER A 331 31.26 3.92 -10.79
C SER A 331 30.16 4.02 -11.87
N ASN A 332 28.95 4.44 -11.52
CA ASN A 332 27.84 4.53 -12.47
C ASN A 332 28.07 5.66 -13.49
N ALA A 333 28.40 5.30 -14.73
CA ALA A 333 28.64 6.26 -15.82
C ALA A 333 27.36 6.89 -16.39
N ALA A 334 26.19 6.35 -16.06
CA ALA A 334 24.89 6.83 -16.56
C ALA A 334 24.37 8.08 -15.84
N ILE A 335 24.97 8.46 -14.69
CA ILE A 335 24.54 9.61 -13.89
C ILE A 335 25.55 10.76 -13.89
N GLY A 336 25.04 11.99 -13.90
CA GLY A 336 25.82 13.21 -13.79
C GLY A 336 26.32 13.47 -12.35
N SER A 337 27.13 14.52 -12.18
CA SER A 337 27.74 14.88 -10.89
C SER A 337 26.68 15.29 -9.83
N ALA A 338 25.61 15.98 -10.24
CA ALA A 338 24.53 16.39 -9.34
C ALA A 338 23.80 15.19 -8.75
N THR A 339 23.36 14.27 -9.61
CA THR A 339 22.68 13.05 -9.16
C THR A 339 23.58 12.16 -8.33
N ARG A 340 24.85 12.04 -8.70
CA ARG A 340 25.84 11.29 -7.93
C ARG A 340 25.98 11.86 -6.52
N THR A 341 26.13 13.18 -6.41
CA THR A 341 26.19 13.87 -5.11
C THR A 341 24.93 13.64 -4.29
N LEU A 342 23.75 13.78 -4.90
CA LEU A 342 22.47 13.56 -4.23
C LEU A 342 22.33 12.11 -3.74
N ALA A 343 22.63 11.15 -4.60
CA ALA A 343 22.53 9.71 -4.27
C ALA A 343 23.50 9.32 -3.15
N GLN A 344 24.75 9.80 -3.20
CA GLN A 344 25.73 9.57 -2.14
C GLN A 344 25.29 10.18 -0.80
N ASN A 345 24.74 11.40 -0.83
CA ASN A 345 24.24 12.04 0.38
C ASN A 345 23.08 11.26 1.00
N ILE A 346 22.10 10.82 0.18
CA ILE A 346 20.95 10.03 0.65
C ILE A 346 21.41 8.69 1.22
N LEU A 347 22.26 7.96 0.49
CA LEU A 347 22.81 6.68 0.95
C LEU A 347 23.56 6.84 2.28
N SER A 348 24.39 7.88 2.40
CA SER A 348 25.15 8.15 3.63
C SER A 348 24.25 8.48 4.82
N MET A 349 23.15 9.21 4.57
CA MET A 349 22.17 9.53 5.61
C MET A 349 21.35 8.30 6.00
N ASN A 350 20.97 7.44 5.04
CA ASN A 350 20.30 6.17 5.30
C ASN A 350 21.21 5.22 6.08
N TYR A 351 22.50 5.17 5.76
CA TYR A 351 23.50 4.42 6.52
C TYR A 351 23.59 4.91 7.97
N ALA A 352 23.70 6.22 8.18
CA ALA A 352 23.69 6.78 9.52
C ALA A 352 22.39 6.45 10.27
N SER A 353 21.24 6.58 9.62
CA SER A 353 19.94 6.22 10.18
C SER A 353 19.87 4.74 10.58
N ALA A 354 20.40 3.84 9.75
CA ALA A 354 20.48 2.42 10.05
C ALA A 354 21.28 2.14 11.30
N LEU A 355 22.45 2.78 11.45
CA LEU A 355 23.27 2.64 12.66
C LEU A 355 22.54 3.11 13.93
N PHE A 356 21.79 4.22 13.86
CA PHE A 356 20.98 4.68 14.99
C PHE A 356 19.78 3.78 15.28
N GLY A 357 19.21 3.18 14.24
CA GLY A 357 18.04 2.31 14.31
C GLY A 357 18.32 0.88 14.77
N PHE A 358 19.56 0.49 15.07
CA PHE A 358 19.93 -0.92 15.28
C PHE A 358 19.08 -1.65 16.32
N LYS A 359 18.78 -1.02 17.47
CA LYS A 359 17.95 -1.63 18.53
C LYS A 359 16.56 -1.98 18.02
N ASN A 360 15.95 -1.06 17.31
CA ASN A 360 14.63 -1.25 16.72
C ASN A 360 14.67 -2.33 15.63
N ASN A 361 15.63 -2.25 14.72
CA ASN A 361 15.76 -3.17 13.59
C ASN A 361 16.00 -4.61 14.06
N ILE A 362 16.94 -4.84 14.99
CA ILE A 362 17.18 -6.18 15.55
C ILE A 362 15.98 -6.69 16.34
N SER A 363 15.28 -5.82 17.08
CA SER A 363 14.08 -6.22 17.83
C SER A 363 12.91 -6.58 16.93
N MET A 364 12.78 -5.93 15.79
CA MET A 364 11.71 -6.18 14.82
C MET A 364 11.99 -7.37 13.89
N ALA A 365 13.25 -7.70 13.63
CA ALA A 365 13.64 -8.75 12.69
C ALA A 365 12.94 -10.11 12.96
N PRO A 366 12.88 -10.67 14.18
CA PRO A 366 12.16 -11.91 14.44
C PRO A 366 10.64 -11.81 14.19
N MET A 367 10.06 -10.63 14.39
CA MET A 367 8.63 -10.39 14.17
C MET A 367 8.30 -10.34 12.67
N ILE A 368 9.15 -9.67 11.89
CA ILE A 368 8.96 -9.51 10.44
C ILE A 368 9.21 -10.84 9.73
N THR A 369 10.25 -11.57 10.12
CA THR A 369 10.65 -12.84 9.48
C THR A 369 9.86 -14.05 10.00
N GLY A 370 9.08 -13.89 11.07
CA GLY A 370 8.35 -15.00 11.71
C GLY A 370 9.26 -16.01 12.44
N LYS A 371 10.56 -15.73 12.57
CA LYS A 371 11.52 -16.61 13.26
C LYS A 371 11.24 -16.61 14.77
N ARG A 372 10.88 -17.77 15.30
CA ARG A 372 10.61 -17.96 16.75
C ARG A 372 11.86 -18.47 17.47
N GLY A 373 12.01 -18.11 18.74
CA GLY A 373 13.09 -18.63 19.58
C GLY A 373 14.47 -18.02 19.34
N VAL A 374 14.55 -16.91 18.61
CA VAL A 374 15.81 -16.15 18.44
C VAL A 374 16.23 -15.59 19.80
N PRO A 375 17.44 -15.90 20.29
CA PRO A 375 17.94 -15.35 21.56
C PRO A 375 17.96 -13.83 21.51
N ARG A 376 17.59 -13.19 22.63
CA ARG A 376 17.66 -11.74 22.74
C ARG A 376 19.12 -11.32 22.74
N ALA A 377 19.55 -10.61 21.71
CA ALA A 377 20.92 -10.09 21.62
C ALA A 377 21.18 -9.09 22.76
N ASP A 378 22.41 -9.06 23.27
CA ASP A 378 22.85 -7.99 24.18
C ASP A 378 22.94 -6.68 23.38
N MET A 379 22.06 -5.73 23.73
CA MET A 379 21.89 -4.45 23.00
C MET A 379 22.78 -3.32 23.56
N ARG A 380 23.71 -3.66 24.47
CA ARG A 380 24.69 -2.69 24.99
C ARG A 380 25.75 -2.40 23.92
N ILE A 381 26.08 -1.13 23.75
CA ILE A 381 27.11 -0.67 22.83
C ILE A 381 28.06 0.26 23.55
N ASP A 382 29.32 0.17 23.18
CA ASP A 382 30.24 1.29 23.36
C ASP A 382 29.98 2.32 22.25
N THR A 383 29.41 3.45 22.62
CA THR A 383 28.99 4.48 21.68
C THR A 383 30.13 5.06 20.86
N LEU A 384 31.32 5.14 21.42
CA LEU A 384 32.49 5.71 20.73
C LEU A 384 32.93 4.79 19.59
N SER A 385 33.11 3.50 19.87
CA SER A 385 33.56 2.55 18.85
C SER A 385 32.44 2.21 17.84
N TYR A 386 31.19 2.11 18.30
CA TYR A 386 30.07 1.74 17.44
C TYR A 386 29.78 2.78 16.36
N PHE A 387 29.75 4.08 16.71
CA PHE A 387 29.44 5.17 15.79
C PHE A 387 30.67 5.79 15.10
N LYS A 388 31.87 5.30 15.35
CA LYS A 388 33.12 5.79 14.72
C LYS A 388 33.04 5.91 13.19
N PRO A 389 32.38 4.99 12.44
CA PRO A 389 32.27 5.12 11.00
C PRO A 389 31.56 6.40 10.53
N LEU A 390 30.72 7.05 11.36
CA LEU A 390 30.04 8.30 11.03
C LEU A 390 31.02 9.47 10.84
N GLU A 391 32.21 9.42 11.42
CA GLU A 391 33.23 10.47 11.29
C GLU A 391 33.68 10.66 9.84
N GLN A 392 33.56 9.64 9.01
CA GLN A 392 33.95 9.65 7.59
C GLN A 392 32.89 10.24 6.67
N LEU A 393 31.67 10.44 7.16
CA LEU A 393 30.53 10.90 6.34
C LEU A 393 30.52 12.43 6.21
N SER A 394 31.09 12.94 5.11
CA SER A 394 31.19 14.39 4.84
C SER A 394 29.81 15.07 4.79
N VAL A 395 28.73 14.35 4.39
CA VAL A 395 27.35 14.88 4.34
C VAL A 395 26.89 15.36 5.72
N LEU A 396 27.26 14.68 6.81
CA LEU A 396 26.91 15.07 8.18
C LEU A 396 27.51 16.41 8.61
N ARG A 397 28.51 16.88 7.88
CA ARG A 397 29.25 18.15 8.14
C ARG A 397 29.00 19.20 7.05
N SER A 398 27.97 19.04 6.24
CA SER A 398 27.66 19.94 5.14
C SER A 398 26.18 20.33 5.12
N LYS A 399 25.81 21.41 4.41
CA LYS A 399 24.43 21.78 4.19
C LYS A 399 23.64 20.73 3.37
N ASN A 400 24.31 19.78 2.71
CA ASN A 400 23.68 18.72 1.96
C ASN A 400 22.87 17.75 2.84
N GLN A 401 23.12 17.70 4.16
CA GLN A 401 22.27 17.00 5.11
C GLN A 401 20.78 17.46 5.03
N ARG A 402 20.52 18.68 4.55
CA ARG A 402 19.17 19.23 4.39
C ARG A 402 18.34 18.57 3.29
N TYR A 403 18.93 17.79 2.39
CA TYR A 403 18.18 16.96 1.43
C TYR A 403 17.52 15.75 2.08
N TYR A 404 17.84 15.46 3.35
CA TYR A 404 17.38 14.27 4.03
C TYR A 404 16.45 14.61 5.20
N HIS A 405 15.22 14.16 5.12
CA HIS A 405 14.15 14.54 6.03
C HIS A 405 14.08 13.74 7.34
N TYR A 406 14.76 12.58 7.45
CA TYR A 406 14.77 11.76 8.67
C TYR A 406 15.72 12.23 9.77
N LEU A 407 16.31 13.40 9.63
CA LEU A 407 17.28 13.97 10.60
C LEU A 407 16.80 14.06 12.05
N SER A 408 15.49 14.11 12.25
CA SER A 408 14.92 14.20 13.59
C SER A 408 14.96 12.89 14.38
N ASP A 409 15.26 11.77 13.72
CA ASP A 409 15.33 10.47 14.37
C ASP A 409 16.67 10.28 15.10
N PHE A 410 17.64 11.16 14.82
CA PHE A 410 18.92 11.20 15.53
C PHE A 410 18.75 11.85 16.91
N THR A 411 19.30 11.22 17.95
CA THR A 411 19.29 11.81 19.28
C THR A 411 20.09 13.12 19.29
N SER A 412 19.66 14.10 20.09
CA SER A 412 20.35 15.40 20.18
C SER A 412 21.82 15.30 20.59
N ALA A 413 22.20 14.27 21.36
CA ALA A 413 23.59 14.03 21.77
C ALA A 413 24.44 13.59 20.57
N LEU A 414 23.99 12.64 19.78
CA LEU A 414 24.69 12.11 18.62
C LEU A 414 24.76 13.15 17.49
N ARG A 415 23.72 13.96 17.32
CA ARG A 415 23.77 15.10 16.39
C ARG A 415 24.88 16.06 16.75
N ARG A 416 25.01 16.47 18.01
CA ARG A 416 26.11 17.37 18.45
C ARG A 416 27.50 16.79 18.26
N GLN A 417 27.64 15.48 18.34
CA GLN A 417 28.96 14.81 18.24
C GLN A 417 29.40 14.63 16.77
N TYR A 418 28.49 14.24 15.86
CA TYR A 418 28.86 13.80 14.51
C TYR A 418 28.40 14.75 13.40
N MET A 419 27.45 15.66 13.67
CA MET A 419 26.90 16.57 12.66
C MET A 419 27.37 18.01 12.89
N SER A 420 27.59 18.76 11.83
CA SER A 420 27.80 20.21 11.93
C SER A 420 26.54 20.88 12.49
N ALA A 421 26.76 21.89 13.35
CA ALA A 421 25.70 22.74 13.81
C ALA A 421 25.01 23.40 12.60
N ASP A 422 23.71 23.23 12.50
CA ASP A 422 22.87 23.91 11.52
C ASP A 422 21.62 24.42 12.25
N PRO A 423 21.59 25.73 12.57
CA PRO A 423 20.47 26.32 13.33
C PRO A 423 19.10 26.05 12.69
N LEU A 424 19.04 26.02 11.36
CA LEU A 424 17.78 25.68 10.66
C LEU A 424 17.33 24.26 10.96
N LEU A 425 18.24 23.29 10.94
CA LEU A 425 17.92 21.90 11.25
C LEU A 425 17.56 21.69 12.73
N ASP A 426 18.16 22.47 13.63
CA ASP A 426 17.79 22.46 15.04
C ASP A 426 16.36 22.97 15.24
N ASP A 427 16.02 24.08 14.61
CA ASP A 427 14.65 24.63 14.61
C ASP A 427 13.64 23.63 13.99
N ILE A 428 13.99 23.02 12.86
CA ILE A 428 13.18 21.99 12.21
C ILE A 428 12.98 20.79 13.15
N ALA A 429 14.01 20.35 13.86
CA ALA A 429 13.89 19.24 14.80
C ALA A 429 12.99 19.55 15.99
N ILE A 430 13.01 20.78 16.50
CA ILE A 430 12.11 21.26 17.55
C ILE A 430 10.68 21.28 16.98
N GLY A 431 10.48 21.87 15.80
CA GLY A 431 9.20 21.94 15.13
C GLY A 431 8.58 20.56 14.88
N LYS A 432 9.38 19.61 14.37
CA LYS A 432 8.95 18.21 14.16
C LYS A 432 8.53 17.51 15.47
N ARG A 433 9.25 17.79 16.57
CA ARG A 433 8.85 17.28 17.89
C ARG A 433 7.50 17.81 18.35
N LEU A 434 7.24 19.09 18.15
CA LEU A 434 5.94 19.73 18.45
C LEU A 434 4.84 19.17 17.56
N SER A 435 5.12 18.93 16.29
CA SER A 435 4.17 18.36 15.31
C SER A 435 3.68 16.96 15.65
N ARG A 436 4.33 16.22 16.57
CA ARG A 436 3.80 14.95 17.08
C ARG A 436 2.43 15.09 17.76
N SER A 437 2.12 16.26 18.30
CA SER A 437 0.78 16.57 18.83
C SER A 437 -0.26 16.58 17.69
N PHE A 438 0.09 17.12 16.53
CA PHE A 438 -0.79 17.17 15.37
C PHE A 438 -1.12 15.76 14.82
N ASN A 439 -0.14 14.84 14.83
CA ASN A 439 -0.38 13.44 14.45
C ASN A 439 -1.43 12.76 15.34
N ARG A 440 -1.57 13.22 16.58
CA ARG A 440 -2.60 12.76 17.53
C ARG A 440 -3.89 13.56 17.42
N LYS A 441 -3.99 14.48 16.45
CA LYS A 441 -5.12 15.43 16.32
C LYS A 441 -5.29 16.30 17.57
N CYS A 442 -4.18 16.64 18.25
CA CYS A 442 -4.17 17.50 19.43
C CYS A 442 -3.52 18.86 19.06
N PRO A 443 -4.19 19.99 19.23
CA PRO A 443 -3.57 21.31 19.15
C PRO A 443 -2.43 21.45 20.18
N LEU A 444 -1.51 22.37 19.93
CA LEU A 444 -0.43 22.67 20.86
C LEU A 444 -0.99 23.20 22.19
N THR A 445 -0.41 22.72 23.30
CA THR A 445 -0.64 23.27 24.63
C THR A 445 0.06 24.63 24.79
N GLU A 446 -0.32 25.42 25.79
CA GLU A 446 0.35 26.69 26.10
C GLU A 446 1.85 26.52 26.33
N GLN A 447 2.25 25.46 27.03
CA GLN A 447 3.67 25.14 27.24
C GLN A 447 4.39 24.84 25.91
N GLN A 448 3.76 24.12 24.99
CA GLN A 448 4.33 23.82 23.67
C GLN A 448 4.41 25.09 22.80
N ILE A 449 3.46 25.97 22.91
CA ILE A 449 3.47 27.30 22.26
C ILE A 449 4.64 28.13 22.79
N ALA A 450 4.85 28.18 24.11
CA ALA A 450 6.00 28.86 24.72
C ALA A 450 7.31 28.27 24.20
N VAL A 451 7.47 26.95 24.19
CA VAL A 451 8.66 26.29 23.62
C VAL A 451 8.89 26.68 22.15
N ALA A 452 7.82 26.79 21.33
CA ALA A 452 7.95 27.21 19.94
C ALA A 452 8.48 28.67 19.83
N HIS A 453 8.00 29.56 20.69
CA HIS A 453 8.47 30.95 20.72
C HIS A 453 9.92 31.10 21.21
N ASP A 454 10.27 30.39 22.27
CA ASP A 454 11.56 30.59 22.96
C ASP A 454 12.71 29.82 22.31
N SER A 455 12.41 28.68 21.67
CA SER A 455 13.45 27.73 21.20
C SER A 455 13.59 27.67 19.69
N ILE A 456 12.66 28.20 18.90
CA ILE A 456 12.75 28.25 17.44
C ILE A 456 13.14 29.65 17.01
N ALA A 457 14.38 29.82 16.55
CA ALA A 457 14.90 31.12 16.11
C ALA A 457 14.39 31.51 14.71
N ASN A 458 14.22 30.54 13.81
CA ASN A 458 13.78 30.79 12.45
C ASN A 458 12.28 31.14 12.39
N ASP A 459 11.97 32.37 11.99
CA ASP A 459 10.60 32.88 11.91
C ASP A 459 9.69 32.07 10.97
N MET A 460 10.24 31.55 9.87
CA MET A 460 9.48 30.76 8.90
C MET A 460 9.07 29.41 9.48
N VAL A 461 9.99 28.71 10.17
CA VAL A 461 9.69 27.45 10.87
C VAL A 461 8.60 27.71 11.92
N ARG A 462 8.73 28.77 12.69
CA ARG A 462 7.75 29.15 13.73
C ARG A 462 6.37 29.43 13.15
N LYS A 463 6.31 30.23 12.07
CA LYS A 463 5.05 30.50 11.33
C LYS A 463 4.40 29.24 10.81
N LEU A 464 5.18 28.28 10.28
CA LEU A 464 4.65 27.00 9.79
C LEU A 464 4.01 26.16 10.90
N ILE A 465 4.66 26.07 12.06
CA ILE A 465 4.14 25.34 13.21
C ILE A 465 2.80 25.95 13.66
N PHE A 466 2.71 27.28 13.77
CA PHE A 466 1.48 27.94 14.17
C PHE A 466 0.38 27.85 13.11
N ALA A 467 0.71 28.00 11.84
CA ALA A 467 -0.25 27.80 10.75
C ALA A 467 -0.86 26.41 10.77
N ASN A 468 -0.04 25.36 10.96
CA ASN A 468 -0.53 23.98 11.08
C ASN A 468 -1.38 23.77 12.35
N ASN A 469 -1.02 24.42 13.46
CA ASN A 469 -1.81 24.37 14.69
C ASN A 469 -3.20 25.04 14.51
N ASP A 470 -3.26 26.18 13.82
CA ASP A 470 -4.50 26.90 13.57
C ASP A 470 -5.38 26.19 12.53
N ASP A 471 -4.76 25.58 11.51
CA ASP A 471 -5.46 24.71 10.56
C ASP A 471 -6.08 23.50 11.26
N LEU A 472 -5.33 22.84 12.15
CA LEU A 472 -5.86 21.73 12.96
C LEU A 472 -7.03 22.17 13.84
N LYS A 473 -6.93 23.33 14.51
CA LYS A 473 -8.04 23.89 15.30
C LYS A 473 -9.29 24.14 14.43
N SER A 474 -9.08 24.66 13.23
CA SER A 474 -10.15 24.92 12.27
C SER A 474 -10.81 23.60 11.81
N GLN A 475 -10.01 22.59 11.50
CA GLN A 475 -10.51 21.24 11.12
C GLN A 475 -11.31 20.59 12.26
N LEU A 476 -10.85 20.68 13.50
CA LEU A 476 -11.57 20.15 14.66
C LEU A 476 -12.90 20.88 14.86
N SER A 477 -12.91 22.22 14.78
CA SER A 477 -14.14 23.01 14.88
C SER A 477 -15.13 22.70 13.76
N ALA A 478 -14.66 22.51 12.54
CA ALA A 478 -15.51 22.10 11.42
C ALA A 478 -16.09 20.69 11.61
N ALA A 479 -15.27 19.76 12.13
CA ALA A 479 -15.72 18.40 12.44
C ALA A 479 -16.78 18.39 13.54
N ASP A 480 -16.62 19.23 14.58
CA ASP A 480 -17.62 19.37 15.66
C ASP A 480 -18.94 19.94 15.13
N LYS A 481 -18.90 21.00 14.31
CA LYS A 481 -20.10 21.55 13.66
C LYS A 481 -20.80 20.50 12.80
N LYS A 482 -20.04 19.74 12.01
CA LYS A 482 -20.59 18.68 11.18
C LYS A 482 -21.21 17.56 12.00
N MET A 483 -20.61 17.19 13.13
CA MET A 483 -21.17 16.21 14.05
C MET A 483 -22.52 16.68 14.60
N GLU A 484 -22.65 17.96 14.99
CA GLU A 484 -23.91 18.54 15.46
C GLU A 484 -25.00 18.54 14.38
N GLU A 485 -24.65 18.82 13.12
CA GLU A 485 -25.56 18.71 11.98
C GLU A 485 -26.06 17.26 11.79
N ILE A 486 -25.15 16.27 11.86
CA ILE A 486 -25.47 14.85 11.74
C ILE A 486 -26.39 14.41 12.89
N LYS A 487 -26.12 14.82 14.13
CA LYS A 487 -26.97 14.55 15.29
C LYS A 487 -28.38 15.14 15.12
N LYS A 488 -28.48 16.39 14.67
CA LYS A 488 -29.77 17.05 14.40
C LYS A 488 -30.56 16.27 13.33
N MET A 489 -29.90 15.89 12.23
CA MET A 489 -30.53 15.11 11.17
C MET A 489 -31.02 13.75 11.68
N ALA A 490 -30.23 13.04 12.48
CA ALA A 490 -30.61 11.74 13.04
C ALA A 490 -31.83 11.87 13.96
N ASN A 491 -31.92 12.92 14.76
CA ASN A 491 -33.04 13.17 15.68
C ASN A 491 -34.34 13.61 14.98
N THR A 492 -34.25 14.15 13.76
CA THR A 492 -35.42 14.60 12.97
C THR A 492 -35.88 13.55 11.96
N SER A 493 -35.06 12.54 11.67
CA SER A 493 -35.38 11.48 10.73
C SER A 493 -36.29 10.44 11.39
N SER A 494 -37.47 10.23 10.82
CA SER A 494 -38.39 9.15 11.20
C SER A 494 -37.88 7.75 10.85
N LEU A 495 -36.73 7.63 10.25
CA LEU A 495 -36.08 6.39 9.78
C LEU A 495 -35.10 5.90 10.85
N TYR A 496 -35.50 4.94 11.67
CA TYR A 496 -34.70 3.95 12.43
C TYR A 496 -33.17 4.23 12.64
N LEU A 497 -32.78 5.51 12.64
CA LEU A 497 -31.41 6.00 12.84
C LEU A 497 -31.38 6.80 14.13
N SER A 498 -30.62 6.35 15.10
CA SER A 498 -30.36 7.14 16.32
C SER A 498 -28.88 7.21 16.61
N ILE A 499 -28.45 8.32 17.21
CA ILE A 499 -27.06 8.51 17.65
C ILE A 499 -27.06 8.64 19.17
N ILE A 500 -26.24 7.80 19.81
CA ILE A 500 -25.92 7.97 21.24
C ILE A 500 -24.62 8.76 21.32
N ASP A 501 -24.71 9.93 21.93
CA ASP A 501 -23.55 10.76 22.22
C ASP A 501 -22.87 10.26 23.51
N ILE A 502 -21.57 10.01 23.41
CA ILE A 502 -20.74 9.60 24.53
C ILE A 502 -19.78 10.74 24.86
N ASP A 503 -19.80 11.20 26.12
CA ASP A 503 -18.87 12.23 26.57
C ASP A 503 -17.42 11.75 26.31
N PRO A 504 -16.59 12.53 25.62
CA PRO A 504 -15.18 12.22 25.38
C PRO A 504 -14.39 11.96 26.68
N LYS A 505 -14.85 12.46 27.81
CA LYS A 505 -14.24 12.25 29.13
C LYS A 505 -14.77 11.02 29.86
N MET A 506 -15.82 10.37 29.35
CA MET A 506 -16.39 9.17 29.96
C MET A 506 -15.36 8.04 29.97
N SER A 507 -15.23 7.35 31.10
CA SER A 507 -14.35 6.20 31.22
C SER A 507 -14.82 5.02 30.35
N ALA A 508 -13.91 4.26 29.82
CA ALA A 508 -14.23 3.13 28.94
C ALA A 508 -15.14 2.08 29.63
N GLN A 509 -14.98 1.89 30.95
CA GLN A 509 -15.81 0.98 31.75
C GLN A 509 -17.30 1.39 31.76
N GLN A 510 -17.59 2.68 31.63
CA GLN A 510 -18.96 3.21 31.66
C GLN A 510 -19.64 3.22 30.28
N ILE A 511 -18.89 3.13 29.17
CA ILE A 511 -19.43 3.30 27.82
C ILE A 511 -20.47 2.24 27.47
N LEU A 512 -20.11 0.95 27.57
CA LEU A 512 -21.04 -0.12 27.22
C LEU A 512 -22.27 -0.14 28.14
N PRO A 513 -22.15 -0.01 29.48
CA PRO A 513 -23.31 0.17 30.34
C PRO A 513 -24.20 1.34 29.93
N THR A 514 -23.63 2.52 29.64
CA THR A 514 -24.40 3.69 29.19
C THR A 514 -25.22 3.42 27.92
N ILE A 515 -24.69 2.59 27.02
CA ILE A 515 -25.38 2.20 25.79
C ILE A 515 -26.45 1.14 26.08
N THR A 516 -26.07 0.05 26.77
CA THR A 516 -26.93 -1.13 26.94
C THR A 516 -28.08 -0.90 27.93
N ASP A 517 -27.87 -0.06 28.96
CA ASP A 517 -28.91 0.27 29.94
C ASP A 517 -30.14 0.98 29.32
N LYS A 518 -29.92 1.68 28.18
CA LYS A 518 -31.03 2.27 27.42
C LYS A 518 -31.95 1.21 26.77
N TYR A 519 -31.47 -0.01 26.65
CA TYR A 519 -32.16 -1.10 25.94
C TYR A 519 -32.41 -2.32 26.84
N LYS A 520 -32.38 -2.14 28.18
CA LYS A 520 -32.77 -3.21 29.12
C LYS A 520 -34.12 -3.81 28.74
N GLY A 521 -34.23 -5.12 28.80
CA GLY A 521 -35.39 -5.89 28.34
C GLY A 521 -35.34 -6.29 26.87
N LYS A 522 -34.33 -5.87 26.10
CA LYS A 522 -34.09 -6.27 24.72
C LYS A 522 -32.73 -6.90 24.52
N ALA A 523 -32.62 -7.82 23.58
CA ALA A 523 -31.31 -8.29 23.12
C ALA A 523 -30.63 -7.21 22.26
N VAL A 524 -29.32 -7.06 22.40
CA VAL A 524 -28.55 -6.06 21.65
C VAL A 524 -27.40 -6.74 20.92
N LEU A 525 -27.26 -6.43 19.61
CA LEU A 525 -26.05 -6.74 18.85
C LEU A 525 -25.18 -5.47 18.78
N ILE A 526 -23.97 -5.52 19.30
CA ILE A 526 -22.98 -4.46 19.16
C ILE A 526 -21.97 -4.88 18.10
N ASP A 527 -21.80 -4.04 17.06
CA ASP A 527 -20.85 -4.20 15.96
C ASP A 527 -19.81 -3.08 16.03
N PHE A 528 -18.56 -3.42 16.31
CA PHE A 528 -17.43 -2.51 16.25
C PHE A 528 -16.90 -2.45 14.84
N TRP A 529 -16.95 -1.27 14.24
CA TRP A 529 -16.62 -1.06 12.84
C TRP A 529 -15.95 0.31 12.58
N ASN A 530 -15.44 0.53 11.37
CA ASN A 530 -15.02 1.84 10.90
C ASN A 530 -15.27 1.98 9.39
N THR A 531 -15.35 3.21 8.89
CA THR A 531 -15.68 3.50 7.48
C THR A 531 -14.69 2.91 6.48
N TRP A 532 -13.45 2.72 6.86
CA TRP A 532 -12.38 2.12 6.07
C TRP A 532 -12.33 0.58 6.15
N CYS A 533 -13.08 -0.03 7.06
CA CYS A 533 -13.10 -1.48 7.29
C CYS A 533 -13.95 -2.20 6.24
N VAL A 534 -13.33 -2.70 5.18
CA VAL A 534 -14.01 -3.43 4.10
C VAL A 534 -14.72 -4.70 4.62
N PRO A 535 -14.09 -5.57 5.46
CA PRO A 535 -14.76 -6.75 6.01
C PRO A 535 -15.99 -6.39 6.86
N CYS A 536 -15.96 -5.27 7.61
CA CYS A 536 -17.11 -4.81 8.40
C CYS A 536 -18.30 -4.49 7.50
N ARG A 537 -18.07 -3.78 6.40
CA ARG A 537 -19.14 -3.40 5.45
C ARG A 537 -19.75 -4.63 4.75
N ALA A 538 -18.92 -5.59 4.37
CA ALA A 538 -19.38 -6.85 3.79
C ALA A 538 -20.25 -7.63 4.80
N ALA A 539 -19.84 -7.72 6.06
CA ALA A 539 -20.61 -8.36 7.12
C ALA A 539 -21.95 -7.66 7.39
N MET A 540 -21.97 -6.32 7.43
CA MET A 540 -23.23 -5.55 7.57
C MET A 540 -24.21 -5.85 6.45
N SER A 541 -23.73 -6.00 5.21
CA SER A 541 -24.58 -6.39 4.07
C SER A 541 -25.16 -7.80 4.26
N ALA A 542 -24.35 -8.74 4.75
CA ALA A 542 -24.78 -10.11 5.03
C ALA A 542 -25.79 -10.18 6.21
N ILE A 543 -25.67 -9.30 7.20
CA ILE A 543 -26.57 -9.24 8.39
C ILE A 543 -27.92 -8.59 8.05
N ARG A 544 -28.04 -7.83 6.96
CA ARG A 544 -29.28 -7.10 6.62
C ARG A 544 -30.54 -7.97 6.63
N PRO A 545 -30.60 -9.18 6.02
CA PRO A 545 -31.78 -10.04 6.09
C PRO A 545 -32.09 -10.52 7.52
N LEU A 546 -31.08 -10.71 8.36
CA LEU A 546 -31.26 -11.09 9.76
C LEU A 546 -31.95 -9.98 10.58
N LYS A 547 -31.62 -8.71 10.29
CA LYS A 547 -32.29 -7.56 10.92
C LYS A 547 -33.78 -7.50 10.60
N GLU A 548 -34.15 -7.84 9.39
CA GLU A 548 -35.56 -7.90 8.98
C GLU A 548 -36.34 -9.02 9.66
N GLN A 549 -35.66 -10.09 10.07
CA GLN A 549 -36.25 -11.22 10.77
C GLN A 549 -36.29 -11.03 12.30
N LEU A 550 -35.31 -10.34 12.85
CA LEU A 550 -35.14 -10.13 14.29
C LEU A 550 -35.28 -8.64 14.64
N HIS A 551 -36.46 -8.06 14.36
CA HIS A 551 -36.76 -6.63 14.58
C HIS A 551 -36.86 -6.25 16.07
N ASP A 552 -37.00 -7.20 17.00
CA ASP A 552 -36.95 -6.93 18.44
C ASP A 552 -35.53 -6.80 18.98
N VAL A 553 -34.51 -7.11 18.19
CA VAL A 553 -33.10 -6.92 18.53
C VAL A 553 -32.69 -5.48 18.25
N VAL A 554 -31.97 -4.88 19.17
CA VAL A 554 -31.34 -3.57 18.96
C VAL A 554 -29.96 -3.75 18.33
N TYR A 555 -29.72 -3.09 17.20
CA TYR A 555 -28.45 -3.14 16.48
C TYR A 555 -27.67 -1.86 16.75
N VAL A 556 -26.54 -1.96 17.44
CA VAL A 556 -25.66 -0.86 17.82
C VAL A 556 -24.36 -0.94 17.04
N TYR A 557 -23.99 0.13 16.37
CA TYR A 557 -22.79 0.26 15.55
C TYR A 557 -21.83 1.25 16.21
N ILE A 558 -20.68 0.75 16.71
CA ILE A 558 -19.66 1.57 17.36
C ILE A 558 -18.50 1.80 16.42
N ALA A 559 -18.26 3.05 16.03
CA ALA A 559 -17.09 3.50 15.30
C ALA A 559 -16.21 4.38 16.18
N ASP A 560 -14.97 4.61 15.77
CA ASP A 560 -14.08 5.55 16.44
C ASP A 560 -13.69 6.74 15.53
N ALA A 561 -12.92 7.67 16.10
CA ALA A 561 -12.45 8.88 15.44
C ALA A 561 -11.48 8.63 14.26
N SER A 562 -11.09 7.38 13.96
CA SER A 562 -10.37 7.04 12.71
C SER A 562 -11.30 7.06 11.49
N SER A 563 -12.61 6.99 11.69
CA SER A 563 -13.63 7.23 10.68
C SER A 563 -13.81 8.75 10.49
N PRO A 564 -13.47 9.35 9.34
CA PRO A 564 -13.76 10.77 9.09
C PRO A 564 -15.24 11.07 9.29
N VAL A 565 -15.56 12.20 9.94
CA VAL A 565 -16.94 12.58 10.31
C VAL A 565 -17.87 12.60 9.10
N ASP A 566 -17.40 13.17 7.99
CA ASP A 566 -18.19 13.27 6.76
C ASP A 566 -18.53 11.88 6.19
N LYS A 567 -17.52 11.00 6.05
CA LYS A 567 -17.73 9.63 5.56
C LYS A 567 -18.62 8.82 6.51
N TRP A 568 -18.39 8.96 7.82
CA TRP A 568 -19.22 8.28 8.81
C TRP A 568 -20.67 8.77 8.73
N GLY A 569 -20.88 10.09 8.68
CA GLY A 569 -22.20 10.69 8.58
C GLY A 569 -22.97 10.28 7.31
N GLU A 570 -22.28 10.16 6.17
CA GLU A 570 -22.90 9.66 4.93
C GLU A 570 -23.25 8.17 5.02
N MET A 571 -22.36 7.35 5.57
CA MET A 571 -22.57 5.91 5.62
C MET A 571 -23.69 5.51 6.59
N ILE A 572 -23.79 6.14 7.75
CA ILE A 572 -24.84 5.81 8.74
C ILE A 572 -26.24 6.07 8.22
N LYS A 573 -26.45 6.97 7.25
CA LYS A 573 -27.75 7.19 6.59
C LYS A 573 -28.32 5.92 5.93
N THR A 574 -27.45 4.98 5.55
CA THR A 574 -27.83 3.72 4.88
C THR A 574 -27.80 2.52 5.81
N ILE A 575 -27.39 2.72 7.08
CA ILE A 575 -27.27 1.66 8.08
C ILE A 575 -28.30 1.93 9.19
N SER A 576 -29.47 1.30 9.11
CA SER A 576 -30.47 1.43 10.17
C SER A 576 -29.94 0.89 11.51
N GLY A 577 -30.20 1.59 12.61
CA GLY A 577 -29.81 1.19 13.97
C GLY A 577 -29.30 2.36 14.81
N VAL A 578 -28.65 2.01 15.89
CA VAL A 578 -28.08 2.95 16.86
C VAL A 578 -26.60 3.15 16.57
N HIS A 579 -26.17 4.38 16.40
CA HIS A 579 -24.79 4.70 16.08
C HIS A 579 -24.09 5.39 17.24
N VAL A 580 -22.86 5.00 17.48
CA VAL A 580 -21.97 5.58 18.50
C VAL A 580 -20.64 5.88 17.84
N ARG A 581 -20.09 7.06 18.14
CA ARG A 581 -18.75 7.41 17.68
C ARG A 581 -17.89 7.80 18.88
N LEU A 582 -16.85 7.00 19.13
CA LEU A 582 -15.95 7.14 20.26
C LEU A 582 -14.69 7.94 19.87
N THR A 583 -13.96 8.44 20.87
CA THR A 583 -12.58 8.86 20.66
C THR A 583 -11.69 7.63 20.40
N LYS A 584 -10.49 7.82 19.84
CA LYS A 584 -9.53 6.72 19.65
C LYS A 584 -9.11 6.10 20.97
N GLU A 585 -8.95 6.93 22.01
CA GLU A 585 -8.56 6.53 23.34
C GLU A 585 -9.64 5.66 23.99
N GLN A 586 -10.91 6.08 23.88
CA GLN A 586 -12.05 5.29 24.37
C GLN A 586 -12.16 3.93 23.67
N ALA A 587 -12.03 3.92 22.34
CA ALA A 587 -12.08 2.68 21.58
C ALA A 587 -10.92 1.73 21.92
N ALA A 588 -9.70 2.26 22.05
CA ALA A 588 -8.53 1.49 22.46
C ALA A 588 -8.69 0.91 23.87
N ALA A 589 -9.18 1.71 24.83
CA ALA A 589 -9.41 1.26 26.19
C ALA A 589 -10.53 0.20 26.27
N LEU A 590 -11.60 0.32 25.46
CA LEU A 590 -12.62 -0.73 25.35
C LEU A 590 -12.05 -2.03 24.78
N ALA A 591 -11.20 -1.95 23.76
CA ALA A 591 -10.56 -3.11 23.16
C ALA A 591 -9.66 -3.82 24.17
N GLU A 592 -8.95 -3.10 25.02
CA GLU A 592 -8.11 -3.65 26.10
C GLU A 592 -8.96 -4.33 27.18
N ILE A 593 -10.02 -3.65 27.67
CA ILE A 593 -10.92 -4.19 28.71
C ILE A 593 -11.57 -5.50 28.24
N HIS A 594 -12.07 -5.53 27.01
CA HIS A 594 -12.80 -6.66 26.45
C HIS A 594 -11.91 -7.61 25.64
N LYS A 595 -10.58 -7.41 25.63
CA LYS A 595 -9.56 -8.29 25.03
C LYS A 595 -9.82 -8.62 23.56
N PHE A 596 -10.13 -7.62 22.75
CA PHE A 596 -10.20 -7.78 21.30
C PHE A 596 -9.14 -6.89 20.60
N SER A 597 -8.62 -7.36 19.46
CA SER A 597 -7.48 -6.72 18.77
C SER A 597 -7.79 -6.21 17.35
N GLY A 598 -9.05 -6.31 16.92
CA GLY A 598 -9.41 -5.90 15.55
C GLY A 598 -10.90 -5.73 15.34
N ILE A 599 -11.25 -5.28 14.14
CA ILE A 599 -12.63 -5.12 13.67
C ILE A 599 -12.82 -5.87 12.34
N PRO A 600 -14.04 -6.40 12.07
CA PRO A 600 -15.24 -6.32 12.91
C PRO A 600 -15.12 -7.14 14.21
N THR A 601 -15.73 -6.65 15.29
CA THR A 601 -15.91 -7.40 16.53
C THR A 601 -17.37 -7.28 16.96
N TYR A 602 -17.96 -8.39 17.36
CA TYR A 602 -19.37 -8.52 17.71
C TYR A 602 -19.54 -8.89 19.17
N PHE A 603 -20.45 -8.16 19.86
CA PHE A 603 -20.95 -8.57 21.17
C PHE A 603 -22.44 -8.79 21.08
N VAL A 604 -22.94 -9.86 21.69
CA VAL A 604 -24.37 -10.07 21.94
C VAL A 604 -24.62 -9.84 23.42
N VAL A 605 -25.59 -8.97 23.69
CA VAL A 605 -25.99 -8.59 25.05
C VAL A 605 -27.42 -9.07 25.26
N ASN A 606 -27.71 -9.74 26.37
CA ASN A 606 -29.03 -10.24 26.70
C ASN A 606 -29.93 -9.17 27.35
N LYS A 607 -31.17 -9.53 27.70
CA LYS A 607 -32.18 -8.62 28.25
C LYS A 607 -31.76 -7.98 29.60
N GLU A 608 -30.89 -8.64 30.34
CA GLU A 608 -30.37 -8.17 31.62
C GLU A 608 -29.18 -7.22 31.45
N GLY A 609 -28.71 -6.98 30.21
CA GLY A 609 -27.57 -6.12 29.89
C GLY A 609 -26.22 -6.85 30.00
N LYS A 610 -26.19 -8.18 30.07
CA LYS A 610 -24.97 -8.97 30.17
C LYS A 610 -24.50 -9.39 28.78
N ILE A 611 -23.19 -9.26 28.53
CA ILE A 611 -22.55 -9.77 27.30
C ILE A 611 -22.53 -11.31 27.40
N THR A 612 -23.25 -11.98 26.51
CA THR A 612 -23.36 -13.46 26.45
C THR A 612 -22.51 -14.07 25.34
N TYR A 613 -22.11 -13.27 24.35
CA TYR A 613 -21.26 -13.70 23.25
C TYR A 613 -20.34 -12.59 22.80
N GLN A 614 -19.11 -12.95 22.45
CA GLN A 614 -18.11 -12.04 21.90
C GLN A 614 -17.28 -12.76 20.84
N LYS A 615 -17.07 -12.10 19.68
CA LYS A 615 -16.22 -12.65 18.62
C LYS A 615 -15.58 -11.53 17.81
N THR A 616 -14.27 -11.60 17.65
CA THR A 616 -13.51 -10.84 16.64
C THR A 616 -13.54 -11.61 15.33
N SER A 617 -13.72 -10.92 14.23
CA SER A 617 -14.09 -11.39 12.88
C SER A 617 -15.56 -11.80 12.77
N PHE A 618 -16.09 -11.75 11.54
CA PHE A 618 -17.49 -12.07 11.28
C PHE A 618 -17.74 -13.58 11.47
N PRO A 619 -18.62 -13.98 12.41
CA PRO A 619 -18.84 -15.40 12.73
C PRO A 619 -19.81 -16.11 11.77
N GLY A 620 -20.37 -15.38 10.80
CA GLY A 620 -21.46 -15.86 9.94
C GLY A 620 -22.84 -15.52 10.48
N VAL A 621 -23.82 -15.44 9.55
CA VAL A 621 -25.19 -15.01 9.85
C VAL A 621 -25.89 -16.00 10.80
N GLU A 622 -25.74 -17.30 10.56
CA GLU A 622 -26.42 -18.33 11.37
C GLU A 622 -25.93 -18.34 12.82
N THR A 623 -24.62 -18.23 13.03
CA THR A 623 -24.07 -18.12 14.39
C THR A 623 -24.62 -16.88 15.13
N LEU A 624 -24.67 -15.71 14.45
CA LEU A 624 -25.27 -14.52 15.05
C LEU A 624 -26.76 -14.70 15.33
N ARG A 625 -27.50 -15.36 14.45
CA ARG A 625 -28.92 -15.70 14.65
C ARG A 625 -29.11 -16.51 15.93
N GLU A 626 -28.37 -17.61 16.07
CA GLU A 626 -28.45 -18.50 17.25
C GLU A 626 -28.17 -17.74 18.55
N GLN A 627 -27.11 -16.94 18.56
CA GLN A 627 -26.72 -16.16 19.75
C GLN A 627 -27.76 -15.10 20.11
N LEU A 628 -28.33 -14.39 19.09
CA LEU A 628 -29.36 -13.38 19.31
C LEU A 628 -30.67 -14.01 19.79
N VAL A 629 -31.13 -15.12 19.19
CA VAL A 629 -32.32 -15.84 19.64
C VAL A 629 -32.15 -16.33 21.08
N SER A 630 -30.94 -16.80 21.44
CA SER A 630 -30.64 -17.18 22.83
C SER A 630 -30.71 -15.98 23.77
N ALA A 631 -30.20 -14.81 23.36
CA ALA A 631 -30.20 -13.58 24.17
C ALA A 631 -31.59 -12.94 24.31
N MET A 632 -32.53 -13.27 23.42
CA MET A 632 -33.93 -12.82 23.47
C MET A 632 -34.81 -13.64 24.46
N ARG A 633 -34.35 -14.78 24.91
CA ARG A 633 -35.04 -15.62 25.90
C ARG A 633 -34.82 -15.07 27.31
#